data_c59996f9999241e9e90209dac35da672
#
_entry.id   c59996f9999241e9e90209dac35da672
#
_cell.length_a   1.000
_cell.length_b   1.000
_cell.length_c   1.000
_cell.angle_alpha   90.00
_cell.angle_beta   90.00
_cell.angle_gamma   90.00
#
_symmetry.space_group_name_H-M   'P 1'
#
loop_
_entity.id
_entity.type
_entity.pdbx_description
1 polymer ?
#
loop_
_entity_poly.entity_id
_entity_poly.type
_entity_poly.pdbx_seq_one_letter_code
_entity_poly.pdbx_strand_id
1 'polypeptide(L)'
;ALPSPAFTFNAEVKGNFNEALYPAEAMLTLKVGAQVMFIRNDESGQGRYYNGKIGHVQTVTASNIVVRCDDGAAFNVEPSEWANSRYTLDEATKEIREEIEGTFRQYPLRLAWAITIHKSQGLTFEKAVIDAAASFAHGQVYVALSRCKTLEGLVLASPVTASAIISDDTVADFM
;
A
#
# COMPACT_ATOMS: atom_id res chain seq x y z
N ALA A 1 -5.17 21.01 7.32
CA ALA A 1 -3.88 20.96 6.61
C ALA A 1 -2.74 20.97 7.64
N LEU A 2 -1.70 20.14 7.45
CA LEU A 2 -0.54 20.10 8.35
C LEU A 2 0.28 21.38 8.18
N PRO A 3 0.68 22.05 9.29
CA PRO A 3 1.35 23.36 9.22
C PRO A 3 2.84 23.28 8.84
N SER A 4 3.44 22.08 8.91
CA SER A 4 4.87 21.89 8.63
C SER A 4 5.20 22.06 7.13
N PRO A 5 6.46 22.44 6.80
CA PRO A 5 6.91 22.52 5.42
C PRO A 5 6.77 21.17 4.71
N ALA A 6 6.54 21.23 3.41
CA ALA A 6 6.46 20.04 2.56
C ALA A 6 7.83 19.72 1.97
N PHE A 7 8.16 18.45 1.91
CA PHE A 7 9.35 17.92 1.23
C PHE A 7 8.89 16.97 0.12
N THR A 8 9.43 17.15 -1.07
CA THR A 8 9.11 16.33 -2.24
C THR A 8 10.32 15.49 -2.63
N PHE A 9 10.06 14.20 -2.80
CA PHE A 9 11.04 13.19 -3.21
C PHE A 9 10.66 12.69 -4.59
N ASN A 10 11.54 12.89 -5.55
CA ASN A 10 11.34 12.40 -6.91
C ASN A 10 11.90 10.99 -7.03
N ALA A 11 11.15 10.10 -7.70
CA ALA A 11 11.64 8.78 -8.02
C ALA A 11 12.80 8.84 -9.02
N GLU A 12 13.74 7.92 -8.88
CA GLU A 12 14.77 7.65 -9.90
C GLU A 12 14.25 6.52 -10.79
N VAL A 13 14.07 6.82 -12.08
CA VAL A 13 13.64 5.81 -13.07
C VAL A 13 14.77 5.61 -14.07
N LYS A 14 15.15 4.35 -14.30
CA LYS A 14 16.18 3.95 -15.27
C LYS A 14 15.63 2.89 -16.21
N GLY A 15 16.08 2.93 -17.46
CA GLY A 15 15.68 1.97 -18.49
C GLY A 15 14.18 2.06 -18.83
N ASN A 16 13.58 0.93 -19.18
CA ASN A 16 12.19 0.84 -19.57
C ASN A 16 11.30 0.44 -18.37
N PHE A 17 10.70 1.43 -17.72
CA PHE A 17 9.73 1.22 -16.65
C PHE A 17 8.48 2.05 -16.93
N ASN A 18 7.39 1.39 -17.32
CA ASN A 18 6.14 2.07 -17.69
C ASN A 18 5.53 2.78 -16.47
N GLU A 19 5.12 4.04 -16.63
CA GLU A 19 4.51 4.85 -15.57
C GLU A 19 3.24 4.19 -14.99
N ALA A 20 2.47 3.48 -15.81
CA ALA A 20 1.27 2.76 -15.34
C ALA A 20 1.60 1.63 -14.34
N LEU A 21 2.85 1.19 -14.28
CA LEU A 21 3.34 0.13 -13.38
C LEU A 21 4.09 0.69 -12.15
N TYR A 22 4.16 2.01 -11.98
CA TYR A 22 4.86 2.60 -10.83
C TYR A 22 4.24 2.12 -9.50
N PRO A 23 5.04 1.50 -8.64
CA PRO A 23 4.56 0.99 -7.36
C PRO A 23 4.25 2.10 -6.34
N ALA A 24 4.91 3.26 -6.50
CA ALA A 24 4.77 4.45 -5.67
C ALA A 24 4.55 5.69 -6.53
N GLU A 25 4.23 6.81 -5.87
CA GLU A 25 4.15 8.10 -6.55
C GLU A 25 5.53 8.54 -7.05
N ALA A 26 5.63 8.93 -8.34
CA ALA A 26 6.89 9.45 -8.90
C ALA A 26 7.36 10.72 -8.15
N MET A 27 6.40 11.52 -7.66
CA MET A 27 6.64 12.70 -6.82
C MET A 27 5.95 12.51 -5.46
N LEU A 28 6.66 11.95 -4.49
CA LEU A 28 6.15 11.74 -3.14
C LEU A 28 6.35 13.02 -2.31
N THR A 29 5.25 13.67 -1.92
CA THR A 29 5.30 14.88 -1.08
C THR A 29 4.83 14.56 0.34
N LEU A 30 5.70 14.79 1.32
CA LEU A 30 5.46 14.49 2.74
C LEU A 30 5.62 15.73 3.61
N LYS A 31 4.92 15.72 4.75
CA LYS A 31 5.01 16.69 5.85
C LYS A 31 5.12 15.95 7.16
N VAL A 32 5.75 16.56 8.17
CA VAL A 32 5.69 16.05 9.55
C VAL A 32 4.23 15.93 9.99
N GLY A 33 3.88 14.78 10.59
CA GLY A 33 2.52 14.42 11.00
C GLY A 33 1.67 13.78 9.91
N ALA A 34 2.18 13.65 8.66
CA ALA A 34 1.45 12.94 7.61
C ALA A 34 1.30 11.46 7.96
N GLN A 35 0.08 10.92 7.83
CA GLN A 35 -0.15 9.49 7.93
C GLN A 35 0.27 8.81 6.63
N VAL A 36 1.10 7.80 6.76
CA VAL A 36 1.66 7.03 5.64
C VAL A 36 1.45 5.54 5.83
N MET A 37 1.44 4.82 4.72
CA MET A 37 1.40 3.37 4.68
C MET A 37 2.64 2.87 3.94
N PHE A 38 3.28 1.84 4.49
CA PHE A 38 4.33 1.11 3.79
C PHE A 38 3.72 0.27 2.67
N ILE A 39 4.32 0.32 1.49
CA ILE A 39 3.86 -0.41 0.31
C ILE A 39 4.78 -1.57 -0.06
N ARG A 40 5.71 -1.91 0.82
CA ARG A 40 6.67 -3.01 0.68
C ARG A 40 7.04 -3.55 2.06
N ASN A 41 7.48 -4.80 2.11
CA ASN A 41 8.08 -5.37 3.32
C ASN A 41 9.51 -4.84 3.52
N ASP A 42 9.96 -4.80 4.76
CA ASP A 42 11.33 -4.41 5.11
C ASP A 42 12.34 -5.38 4.51
N GLU A 43 13.19 -4.88 3.64
CA GLU A 43 14.24 -5.67 2.95
C GLU A 43 15.53 -5.77 3.75
N SER A 44 15.65 -5.06 4.88
CA SER A 44 16.85 -5.12 5.73
C SER A 44 16.98 -6.44 6.51
N GLY A 45 15.98 -7.30 6.50
CA GLY A 45 15.91 -8.53 7.29
C GLY A 45 15.56 -8.31 8.78
N GLN A 46 15.33 -7.07 9.21
CA GLN A 46 14.99 -6.75 10.60
C GLN A 46 13.47 -6.80 10.90
N GLY A 47 12.64 -6.92 9.87
CA GLY A 47 11.19 -7.01 10.02
C GLY A 47 10.54 -5.76 10.65
N ARG A 48 11.12 -4.57 10.45
CA ARG A 48 10.67 -3.31 11.06
C ARG A 48 9.28 -2.91 10.60
N TYR A 49 8.97 -3.18 9.33
CA TYR A 49 7.68 -2.89 8.72
C TYR A 49 7.31 -3.94 7.66
N TYR A 50 6.03 -3.96 7.32
CA TYR A 50 5.45 -4.82 6.30
C TYR A 50 4.52 -4.00 5.40
N ASN A 51 4.19 -4.54 4.23
CA ASN A 51 3.24 -3.92 3.30
C ASN A 51 1.87 -3.75 3.97
N GLY A 52 1.37 -2.52 4.01
CA GLY A 52 0.13 -2.16 4.70
C GLY A 52 0.31 -1.62 6.12
N LYS A 53 1.52 -1.69 6.72
CA LYS A 53 1.76 -1.09 8.03
C LYS A 53 1.61 0.42 7.97
N ILE A 54 0.84 0.97 8.91
CA ILE A 54 0.57 2.41 9.04
C ILE A 54 1.55 3.06 10.01
N GLY A 55 1.89 4.30 9.75
CA GLY A 55 2.68 5.14 10.63
C GLY A 55 2.49 6.62 10.32
N HIS A 56 3.12 7.45 11.14
CA HIS A 56 3.11 8.90 10.99
C HIS A 56 4.53 9.41 10.76
N VAL A 57 4.71 10.32 9.83
CA VAL A 57 6.00 10.97 9.57
C VAL A 57 6.36 11.77 10.81
N GLN A 58 7.38 11.33 11.55
CA GLN A 58 7.90 11.99 12.74
C GLN A 58 8.88 13.11 12.38
N THR A 59 9.76 12.82 11.42
CA THR A 59 10.75 13.78 10.90
C THR A 59 10.86 13.59 9.40
N VAL A 60 10.96 14.69 8.67
CA VAL A 60 11.27 14.70 7.24
C VAL A 60 12.21 15.85 6.93
N THR A 61 13.26 15.56 6.20
CA THR A 61 14.24 16.50 5.65
C THR A 61 14.45 16.18 4.17
N ALA A 62 15.28 16.91 3.48
CA ALA A 62 15.58 16.65 2.05
C ALA A 62 16.18 15.25 1.78
N SER A 63 16.77 14.59 2.80
CA SER A 63 17.49 13.32 2.63
C SER A 63 17.08 12.23 3.63
N ASN A 64 16.16 12.51 4.54
CA ASN A 64 15.83 11.58 5.61
C ASN A 64 14.35 11.62 5.95
N ILE A 65 13.74 10.45 6.13
CA ILE A 65 12.35 10.28 6.55
C ILE A 65 12.33 9.32 7.75
N VAL A 66 11.84 9.79 8.89
CA VAL A 66 11.59 8.95 10.06
C VAL A 66 10.09 8.77 10.21
N VAL A 67 9.64 7.52 10.25
CA VAL A 67 8.25 7.15 10.47
C VAL A 67 8.12 6.49 11.83
N ARG A 68 7.13 6.93 12.61
CA ARG A 68 6.71 6.31 13.87
C ARG A 68 5.43 5.53 13.62
N CYS A 69 5.42 4.26 13.97
CA CYS A 69 4.25 3.38 13.89
C CYS A 69 3.44 3.39 15.19
N ASP A 70 2.21 2.89 15.14
CA ASP A 70 1.27 2.88 16.29
C ASP A 70 1.75 1.97 17.42
N ASP A 71 2.60 0.99 17.14
CA ASP A 71 3.28 0.15 18.14
C ASP A 71 4.42 0.88 18.90
N GLY A 72 4.62 2.16 18.61
CA GLY A 72 5.65 3.01 19.21
C GLY A 72 7.02 2.90 18.55
N ALA A 73 7.24 1.94 17.65
CA ALA A 73 8.49 1.81 16.92
C ALA A 73 8.69 3.01 15.95
N ALA A 74 9.90 3.54 15.94
CA ALA A 74 10.28 4.59 15.01
C ALA A 74 11.59 4.21 14.31
N PHE A 75 11.62 4.37 12.98
CA PHE A 75 12.81 4.02 12.19
C PHE A 75 12.97 4.92 10.98
N ASN A 76 14.19 5.02 10.54
CA ASN A 76 14.54 5.69 9.30
C ASN A 76 14.09 4.82 8.13
N VAL A 77 13.36 5.42 7.18
CA VAL A 77 12.93 4.77 5.95
C VAL A 77 13.95 5.07 4.86
N GLU A 78 14.39 4.03 4.19
CA GLU A 78 15.30 4.14 3.05
C GLU A 78 14.53 3.92 1.73
N PRO A 79 14.99 4.52 0.61
CA PRO A 79 14.42 4.23 -0.68
C PRO A 79 14.60 2.76 -1.05
N SER A 80 13.56 2.16 -1.61
CA SER A 80 13.58 0.81 -2.19
C SER A 80 13.63 0.88 -3.71
N GLU A 81 14.19 -0.14 -4.34
CA GLU A 81 14.25 -0.28 -5.79
C GLU A 81 13.34 -1.41 -6.25
N TRP A 82 12.54 -1.15 -7.27
CA TRP A 82 11.71 -2.14 -7.97
C TRP A 82 12.28 -2.34 -9.37
N ALA A 83 12.38 -3.59 -9.79
CA ALA A 83 12.81 -3.97 -11.12
C ALA A 83 11.61 -4.29 -12.01
N ASN A 84 11.65 -3.83 -13.26
CA ASN A 84 10.82 -4.33 -14.34
C ASN A 84 11.60 -5.40 -15.07
N SER A 85 11.25 -6.66 -14.86
CA SER A 85 11.95 -7.81 -15.43
C SER A 85 11.15 -8.44 -16.55
N ARG A 86 11.84 -8.82 -17.62
CA ARG A 86 11.33 -9.66 -18.70
C ARG A 86 11.96 -11.04 -18.63
N TYR A 87 11.12 -12.06 -18.75
CA TYR A 87 11.57 -13.44 -18.83
C TYR A 87 11.69 -13.84 -20.29
N THR A 88 12.89 -14.28 -20.70
CA THR A 88 13.18 -14.80 -22.04
C THR A 88 13.60 -16.26 -21.95
N LEU A 89 13.15 -17.07 -22.91
CA LEU A 89 13.61 -18.47 -23.02
C LEU A 89 14.86 -18.50 -23.89
N ASP A 90 15.96 -18.99 -23.35
CA ASP A 90 17.13 -19.32 -24.14
C ASP A 90 16.84 -20.61 -24.92
N GLU A 91 16.71 -20.50 -26.24
CA GLU A 91 16.36 -21.64 -27.09
C GLU A 91 17.42 -22.76 -27.11
N ALA A 92 18.68 -22.40 -26.86
CA ALA A 92 19.78 -23.37 -26.88
C ALA A 92 19.87 -24.17 -25.58
N THR A 93 19.73 -23.51 -24.43
CA THR A 93 19.82 -24.14 -23.09
C THR A 93 18.47 -24.55 -22.53
N LYS A 94 17.35 -24.06 -23.09
CA LYS A 94 15.98 -24.21 -22.57
C LYS A 94 15.81 -23.64 -21.17
N GLU A 95 16.68 -22.73 -20.77
CA GLU A 95 16.61 -22.02 -19.47
C GLU A 95 15.86 -20.73 -19.61
N ILE A 96 15.11 -20.37 -18.57
CA ILE A 96 14.45 -19.06 -18.45
C ILE A 96 15.49 -18.09 -17.91
N ARG A 97 15.75 -17.01 -18.64
CA ARG A 97 16.60 -15.89 -18.20
C ARG A 97 15.74 -14.72 -17.83
N GLU A 98 16.09 -14.10 -16.71
CA GLU A 98 15.51 -12.83 -16.27
C GLU A 98 16.41 -11.68 -16.74
N GLU A 99 15.83 -10.74 -17.48
CA GLU A 99 16.49 -9.54 -17.95
C GLU A 99 15.79 -8.34 -17.33
N ILE A 100 16.54 -7.49 -16.60
CA ILE A 100 16.03 -6.25 -16.03
C ILE A 100 15.98 -5.20 -17.14
N GLU A 101 14.78 -4.83 -17.56
CA GLU A 101 14.55 -3.79 -18.58
C GLU A 101 14.61 -2.38 -17.99
N GLY A 102 14.24 -2.23 -16.72
CA GLY A 102 14.25 -0.93 -16.04
C GLY A 102 14.12 -1.06 -14.54
N THR A 103 14.43 0.03 -13.84
CA THR A 103 14.28 0.13 -12.39
C THR A 103 13.57 1.41 -11.99
N PHE A 104 12.81 1.33 -10.91
CA PHE A 104 12.13 2.45 -10.26
C PHE A 104 12.56 2.49 -8.80
N ARG A 105 13.17 3.59 -8.36
CA ARG A 105 13.66 3.76 -6.98
C ARG A 105 12.96 4.92 -6.31
N GLN A 106 12.28 4.64 -5.19
CA GLN A 106 11.53 5.63 -4.40
C GLN A 106 11.41 5.14 -2.94
N TYR A 107 11.03 6.02 -2.03
CA TYR A 107 10.64 5.62 -0.68
C TYR A 107 9.41 4.71 -0.75
N PRO A 108 9.39 3.56 -0.03
CA PRO A 108 8.28 2.60 -0.06
C PRO A 108 7.09 3.08 0.79
N LEU A 109 6.66 4.30 0.57
CA LEU A 109 5.62 5.00 1.33
C LEU A 109 4.53 5.55 0.39
N ARG A 110 3.31 5.57 0.90
CA ARG A 110 2.16 6.25 0.29
C ARG A 110 1.40 7.01 1.37
N LEU A 111 0.83 8.18 1.04
CA LEU A 111 -0.11 8.85 1.93
C LEU A 111 -1.33 7.95 2.18
N ALA A 112 -1.71 7.81 3.44
CA ALA A 112 -2.72 6.84 3.90
C ALA A 112 -3.93 7.51 4.54
N TRP A 113 -4.49 8.56 3.90
CA TRP A 113 -5.69 9.24 4.37
C TRP A 113 -6.95 8.43 4.11
N ALA A 114 -7.04 7.82 2.92
CA ALA A 114 -8.11 6.93 2.52
C ALA A 114 -7.63 6.01 1.40
N ILE A 115 -8.16 4.79 1.37
CA ILE A 115 -7.95 3.83 0.28
C ILE A 115 -9.30 3.22 -0.11
N THR A 116 -9.43 2.80 -1.35
CA THR A 116 -10.63 2.07 -1.77
C THR A 116 -10.63 0.65 -1.21
N ILE A 117 -11.81 0.06 -1.05
CA ILE A 117 -11.97 -1.33 -0.59
C ILE A 117 -11.18 -2.29 -1.49
N HIS A 118 -11.17 -2.10 -2.80
CA HIS A 118 -10.39 -2.92 -3.73
C HIS A 118 -8.88 -2.86 -3.45
N LYS A 119 -8.35 -1.66 -3.20
CA LYS A 119 -6.92 -1.48 -2.88
C LYS A 119 -6.54 -1.98 -1.49
N SER A 120 -7.52 -2.22 -0.61
CA SER A 120 -7.29 -2.82 0.71
C SER A 120 -7.20 -4.34 0.69
N GLN A 121 -7.48 -4.99 -0.45
CA GLN A 121 -7.34 -6.44 -0.57
C GLN A 121 -5.90 -6.87 -0.28
N GLY A 122 -5.75 -7.92 0.53
CA GLY A 122 -4.45 -8.41 0.99
C GLY A 122 -3.80 -7.59 2.12
N LEU A 123 -4.37 -6.42 2.50
CA LEU A 123 -3.91 -5.63 3.63
C LEU A 123 -4.68 -5.98 4.90
N THR A 124 -4.08 -5.67 6.05
CA THR A 124 -4.70 -5.84 7.37
C THR A 124 -4.44 -4.62 8.22
N PHE A 125 -5.47 -4.10 8.87
CA PHE A 125 -5.41 -2.89 9.69
C PHE A 125 -5.75 -3.18 11.15
N GLU A 126 -5.04 -2.51 12.05
CA GLU A 126 -5.38 -2.50 13.49
C GLU A 126 -6.67 -1.71 13.72
N LYS A 127 -6.81 -0.57 13.02
CA LYS A 127 -7.96 0.32 13.11
C LYS A 127 -8.34 0.84 11.73
N ALA A 128 -9.63 0.87 11.44
CA ALA A 128 -10.15 1.44 10.19
C ALA A 128 -11.51 2.07 10.39
N VAL A 129 -11.75 3.19 9.73
CA VAL A 129 -13.09 3.73 9.51
C VAL A 129 -13.55 3.26 8.14
N ILE A 130 -14.64 2.51 8.10
CA ILE A 130 -15.15 1.89 6.88
C ILE A 130 -16.43 2.59 6.45
N ASP A 131 -16.43 3.12 5.23
CA ASP A 131 -17.63 3.61 4.56
C ASP A 131 -18.00 2.62 3.44
N ALA A 132 -18.96 1.74 3.75
CA ALA A 132 -19.42 0.69 2.85
C ALA A 132 -20.90 0.84 2.48
N ALA A 133 -21.57 1.96 2.84
CA ALA A 133 -22.99 2.15 2.58
C ALA A 133 -23.34 2.18 1.10
N ALA A 134 -22.42 2.67 0.24
CA ALA A 134 -22.56 2.75 -1.20
C ALA A 134 -21.83 1.60 -1.94
N SER A 135 -21.69 0.43 -1.30
CA SER A 135 -21.10 -0.74 -1.96
C SER A 135 -21.93 -1.19 -3.16
N PHE A 136 -21.27 -1.47 -4.27
CA PHE A 136 -21.90 -1.81 -5.55
C PHE A 136 -21.46 -3.16 -6.13
N ALA A 137 -20.49 -3.82 -5.51
CA ALA A 137 -19.95 -5.10 -5.99
C ALA A 137 -20.21 -6.23 -5.00
N HIS A 138 -20.40 -7.44 -5.52
CA HIS A 138 -20.58 -8.65 -4.74
C HIS A 138 -19.42 -8.84 -3.75
N GLY A 139 -19.72 -9.17 -2.49
CA GLY A 139 -18.73 -9.41 -1.44
C GLY A 139 -17.94 -8.18 -0.97
N GLN A 140 -18.15 -6.99 -1.53
CA GLN A 140 -17.37 -5.78 -1.23
C GLN A 140 -17.43 -5.40 0.25
N VAL A 141 -18.61 -5.50 0.89
CA VAL A 141 -18.79 -5.25 2.32
C VAL A 141 -17.97 -6.24 3.14
N TYR A 142 -18.03 -7.52 2.80
CA TYR A 142 -17.25 -8.56 3.47
C TYR A 142 -15.74 -8.27 3.37
N VAL A 143 -15.25 -7.92 2.18
CA VAL A 143 -13.84 -7.56 1.99
C VAL A 143 -13.47 -6.39 2.88
N ALA A 144 -14.28 -5.34 2.97
CA ALA A 144 -14.00 -4.18 3.81
C ALA A 144 -13.93 -4.56 5.30
N LEU A 145 -14.93 -5.26 5.81
CA LEU A 145 -15.02 -5.64 7.23
C LEU A 145 -13.90 -6.60 7.62
N SER A 146 -13.56 -7.55 6.74
CA SER A 146 -12.48 -8.52 6.99
C SER A 146 -11.07 -7.92 6.97
N ARG A 147 -10.90 -6.62 6.68
CA ARG A 147 -9.58 -5.95 6.71
C ARG A 147 -9.14 -5.58 8.12
N CYS A 148 -10.03 -5.45 9.09
CA CYS A 148 -9.67 -5.19 10.48
C CYS A 148 -9.34 -6.48 11.23
N LYS A 149 -8.31 -6.42 12.08
CA LYS A 149 -7.91 -7.55 12.94
C LYS A 149 -8.96 -7.87 14.00
N THR A 150 -9.59 -6.85 14.56
CA THR A 150 -10.57 -6.99 15.65
C THR A 150 -11.78 -6.09 15.42
N LEU A 151 -12.90 -6.41 16.07
CA LEU A 151 -14.11 -5.58 16.02
C LEU A 151 -13.91 -4.22 16.72
N GLU A 152 -13.08 -4.18 17.77
CA GLU A 152 -12.77 -2.94 18.52
C GLU A 152 -12.01 -1.92 17.66
N GLY A 153 -11.28 -2.40 16.65
CA GLY A 153 -10.56 -1.54 15.69
C GLY A 153 -11.43 -1.02 14.56
N LEU A 154 -12.69 -1.51 14.44
CA LEU A 154 -13.56 -1.21 13.32
C LEU A 154 -14.59 -0.15 13.69
N VAL A 155 -14.65 0.91 12.87
CA VAL A 155 -15.68 1.94 12.96
C VAL A 155 -16.40 2.02 11.62
N LEU A 156 -17.73 2.00 11.63
CA LEU A 156 -18.55 2.25 10.45
C LEU A 156 -18.85 3.74 10.35
N ALA A 157 -18.53 4.37 9.20
CA ALA A 157 -18.88 5.77 8.93
C ALA A 157 -20.40 5.95 8.81
N SER A 158 -21.09 4.92 8.32
CA SER A 158 -22.55 4.83 8.20
C SER A 158 -23.02 3.38 8.40
N PRO A 159 -24.26 3.15 8.83
CA PRO A 159 -24.79 1.80 8.96
C PRO A 159 -24.75 1.04 7.64
N VAL A 160 -24.34 -0.23 7.68
CA VAL A 160 -24.43 -1.12 6.53
C VAL A 160 -25.88 -1.56 6.38
N THR A 161 -26.51 -1.22 5.26
CA THR A 161 -27.88 -1.62 4.94
C THR A 161 -27.92 -2.98 4.27
N ALA A 162 -29.07 -3.67 4.33
CA ALA A 162 -29.25 -4.94 3.62
C ALA A 162 -28.99 -4.82 2.11
N SER A 163 -29.29 -3.66 1.50
CA SER A 163 -29.04 -3.39 0.09
C SER A 163 -27.57 -3.26 -0.28
N ALA A 164 -26.70 -2.97 0.68
CA ALA A 164 -25.26 -2.92 0.47
C ALA A 164 -24.59 -4.32 0.54
N ILE A 165 -25.30 -5.31 1.08
CA ILE A 165 -24.84 -6.70 1.15
C ILE A 165 -25.28 -7.40 -0.12
N ILE A 166 -24.38 -7.41 -1.11
CA ILE A 166 -24.64 -8.01 -2.40
C ILE A 166 -23.93 -9.36 -2.45
N SER A 167 -24.71 -10.44 -2.63
CA SER A 167 -24.21 -11.81 -2.84
C SER A 167 -24.34 -12.21 -4.31
N ASP A 168 -23.50 -13.14 -4.74
CA ASP A 168 -23.59 -13.73 -6.06
C ASP A 168 -24.33 -15.06 -5.95
N ASP A 169 -25.52 -15.14 -6.55
CA ASP A 169 -26.36 -16.33 -6.52
C ASP A 169 -25.68 -17.52 -7.21
N THR A 170 -24.84 -17.29 -8.20
CA THR A 170 -24.04 -18.33 -8.86
C THR A 170 -23.09 -19.04 -7.90
N VAL A 171 -22.55 -18.30 -6.91
CA VAL A 171 -21.70 -18.89 -5.88
C VAL A 171 -22.51 -19.69 -4.87
N ALA A 172 -23.72 -19.22 -4.53
CA ALA A 172 -24.63 -19.92 -3.63
C ALA A 172 -25.11 -21.25 -4.25
N ASP A 173 -25.38 -21.28 -5.54
CA ASP A 173 -25.81 -22.48 -6.28
C ASP A 173 -24.69 -23.53 -6.44
N PHE A 174 -23.41 -23.10 -6.30
CA PHE A 174 -22.24 -24.00 -6.42
C PHE A 174 -21.85 -24.67 -5.09
N MET A 175 -22.30 -24.16 -3.95
CA MET A 175 -22.01 -24.71 -2.61
C MET A 175 -23.06 -25.71 -2.16
#